data_8f5ecb1fb39ff2532d953abbd00d1768
#
_entry.id   8f5ecb1fb39ff2532d953abbd00d1768
#
_cell.length_a   1.000
_cell.length_b   1.000
_cell.length_c   1.000
_cell.angle_alpha   90.00
_cell.angle_beta   90.00
_cell.angle_gamma   90.00
#
_symmetry.space_group_name_H-M   'P 1'
#
loop_
_entity.id
_entity.type
_entity.pdbx_description
1 polymer ?
#
loop_
_entity_poly.entity_id
_entity_poly.type
_entity_poly.pdbx_seq_one_letter_code
_entity_poly.pdbx_strand_id
1 'polypeptide(L)'
;MHKTLYFDSNATTRVIPQAIDAATQAMAELFGNPSSSHSKGLQAKAILNRARFYAAKVIGAKLEEVVFTSGATESIQTAILSALCDIKQRLEGREKTQALLVYGATEHKAVPQALAHWNRILGLNLEIRALPVDSQGLHDLEILSQWLPRTALLCTMAANNETGVVSDLGGVETILTASQSKALWLVDCVQALGKLTLNLQKTRIDYAAFSGHKLYAPKGVGMLYLRTGAPWTALMAGGGQEAGLRSGTENIPGIAAFGAVLQLLADQTIFQTPETLRGFRDQLASALYEAFPRIVFNTPLSHALPTTLNFSVPNVSSQMLLDIFDAAGVYVSAGSACSAGKAESSDVLVAMNLPQWQSSSAVRLSFGPLVSADDIAAGCLTIARCGQLIEASQEHALVNTETKTLDEKNLDFSFDTCALTLQWDELDDFLKKYPHAQLIDVRESFEHHASQGIQYGQRFAVNRPFSEMDESTREGIKVPAVVLFCRSGSRSLKAAQYLQSLGCGIVRHVHGGLAMRP
;
A
#
# COMPACT_ATOMS: atom_id res chain seq x y z
N MET A 1 -15.95 -16.93 -14.51
CA MET A 1 -15.38 -15.78 -13.78
C MET A 1 -13.88 -15.99 -13.70
N HIS A 2 -13.08 -15.03 -14.17
CA HIS A 2 -11.64 -15.09 -13.96
C HIS A 2 -11.35 -14.95 -12.47
N LYS A 3 -10.42 -15.78 -11.97
CA LYS A 3 -9.93 -15.68 -10.59
C LYS A 3 -9.20 -14.34 -10.46
N THR A 4 -9.66 -13.48 -9.56
CA THR A 4 -8.96 -12.22 -9.26
C THR A 4 -7.74 -12.49 -8.40
N LEU A 5 -6.60 -11.93 -8.78
CA LEU A 5 -5.30 -12.09 -8.13
C LEU A 5 -4.89 -10.79 -7.45
N TYR A 6 -4.87 -10.78 -6.13
CA TYR A 6 -4.52 -9.60 -5.36
C TYR A 6 -3.02 -9.56 -5.05
N PHE A 7 -2.27 -8.84 -5.88
CA PHE A 7 -0.83 -8.65 -5.75
C PHE A 7 -0.44 -7.23 -5.31
N ASP A 8 -1.20 -6.70 -4.34
CA ASP A 8 -0.94 -5.40 -3.70
C ASP A 8 -0.96 -5.48 -2.16
N SER A 9 -0.42 -6.58 -1.61
CA SER A 9 -0.44 -6.84 -0.16
C SER A 9 0.37 -5.84 0.65
N ASN A 10 1.34 -5.14 0.06
CA ASN A 10 2.05 -4.07 0.75
C ASN A 10 1.17 -2.82 0.97
N ALA A 11 0.11 -2.61 0.20
CA ALA A 11 -0.87 -1.55 0.45
C ALA A 11 -1.83 -1.93 1.59
N THR A 12 -2.41 -3.12 1.54
CA THR A 12 -3.26 -3.71 2.59
C THR A 12 -3.47 -5.19 2.29
N THR A 13 -3.97 -5.97 3.25
CA THR A 13 -4.33 -7.37 3.03
C THR A 13 -5.81 -7.60 3.31
N ARG A 14 -6.37 -8.66 2.73
CA ARG A 14 -7.70 -9.15 3.09
C ARG A 14 -7.66 -9.71 4.52
N VAL A 15 -8.67 -9.41 5.32
CA VAL A 15 -8.80 -10.00 6.66
C VAL A 15 -9.12 -11.49 6.54
N ILE A 16 -8.41 -12.34 7.27
CA ILE A 16 -8.64 -13.79 7.24
C ILE A 16 -9.88 -14.18 8.06
N PRO A 17 -10.53 -15.31 7.72
CA PRO A 17 -11.73 -15.77 8.43
C PRO A 17 -11.54 -15.86 9.95
N GLN A 18 -10.44 -16.41 10.42
CA GLN A 18 -10.15 -16.55 11.86
C GLN A 18 -10.08 -15.20 12.59
N ALA A 19 -9.60 -14.15 11.91
CA ALA A 19 -9.57 -12.80 12.45
C ALA A 19 -10.98 -12.17 12.46
N ILE A 20 -11.79 -12.43 11.43
CA ILE A 20 -13.20 -12.00 11.37
C ILE A 20 -13.98 -12.66 12.50
N ASP A 21 -13.85 -13.97 12.68
CA ASP A 21 -14.54 -14.73 13.72
C ASP A 21 -14.16 -14.22 15.11
N ALA A 22 -12.86 -13.99 15.37
CA ALA A 22 -12.38 -13.45 16.64
C ALA A 22 -12.96 -12.04 16.92
N ALA A 23 -13.02 -11.16 15.90
CA ALA A 23 -13.62 -9.84 16.04
C ALA A 23 -15.13 -9.94 16.31
N THR A 24 -15.85 -10.79 15.58
CA THR A 24 -17.29 -11.00 15.72
C THR A 24 -17.63 -11.52 17.11
N GLN A 25 -16.89 -12.52 17.60
CA GLN A 25 -17.07 -13.05 18.95
C GLN A 25 -16.79 -11.98 20.01
N ALA A 26 -15.75 -11.17 19.83
CA ALA A 26 -15.46 -10.07 20.74
C ALA A 26 -16.55 -8.99 20.77
N MET A 27 -17.21 -8.72 19.65
CA MET A 27 -18.33 -7.77 19.58
C MET A 27 -19.63 -8.33 20.16
N ALA A 28 -19.96 -9.59 19.88
CA ALA A 28 -21.26 -10.16 20.20
C ALA A 28 -21.32 -10.78 21.62
N GLU A 29 -20.25 -11.46 22.03
CA GLU A 29 -20.27 -12.30 23.23
C GLU A 29 -19.32 -11.80 24.33
N LEU A 30 -18.12 -11.35 23.95
CA LEU A 30 -17.02 -10.99 24.85
C LEU A 30 -16.83 -9.47 24.94
N PHE A 31 -17.93 -8.73 24.88
CA PHE A 31 -18.01 -7.26 24.71
C PHE A 31 -17.67 -6.45 25.98
N GLY A 32 -17.27 -7.10 27.07
CA GLY A 32 -17.02 -6.45 28.36
C GLY A 32 -15.89 -5.38 28.26
N ASN A 33 -15.95 -4.38 29.15
CA ASN A 33 -14.84 -3.44 29.29
C ASN A 33 -13.70 -4.12 30.08
N PRO A 34 -12.46 -4.21 29.56
CA PRO A 34 -11.33 -4.87 30.24
C PRO A 34 -10.97 -4.26 31.60
N SER A 35 -11.40 -3.04 31.90
CA SER A 35 -11.19 -2.37 33.17
C SER A 35 -12.21 -2.78 34.25
N SER A 36 -13.31 -3.51 33.89
CA SER A 36 -14.34 -3.95 34.82
C SER A 36 -13.93 -5.23 35.54
N SER A 37 -14.25 -5.29 36.84
CA SER A 37 -13.91 -6.44 37.71
C SER A 37 -14.86 -7.62 37.61
N HIS A 38 -16.06 -7.47 37.00
CA HIS A 38 -17.01 -8.56 36.82
C HIS A 38 -16.59 -9.49 35.64
N SER A 39 -17.22 -10.68 35.58
CA SER A 39 -16.82 -11.75 34.64
C SER A 39 -16.72 -11.33 33.19
N LYS A 40 -17.61 -10.46 32.68
CA LYS A 40 -17.55 -9.96 31.31
C LYS A 40 -16.31 -9.09 31.06
N GLY A 41 -15.92 -8.24 32.02
CA GLY A 41 -14.69 -7.45 31.93
C GLY A 41 -13.45 -8.34 31.97
N LEU A 42 -13.42 -9.34 32.83
CA LEU A 42 -12.33 -10.32 32.93
C LEU A 42 -12.16 -11.13 31.62
N GLN A 43 -13.27 -11.50 30.96
CA GLN A 43 -13.24 -12.16 29.64
C GLN A 43 -12.58 -11.27 28.59
N ALA A 44 -12.96 -9.98 28.50
CA ALA A 44 -12.35 -9.03 27.56
C ALA A 44 -10.86 -8.79 27.88
N LYS A 45 -10.50 -8.71 29.18
CA LYS A 45 -9.10 -8.60 29.61
C LYS A 45 -8.28 -9.84 29.23
N ALA A 46 -8.88 -11.03 29.26
CA ALA A 46 -8.21 -12.26 28.82
C ALA A 46 -7.89 -12.23 27.32
N ILE A 47 -8.78 -11.68 26.47
CA ILE A 47 -8.51 -11.47 25.04
C ILE A 47 -7.31 -10.53 24.85
N LEU A 48 -7.31 -9.38 25.51
CA LEU A 48 -6.23 -8.41 25.45
C LEU A 48 -4.87 -9.04 25.84
N ASN A 49 -4.84 -9.76 26.96
CA ASN A 49 -3.63 -10.42 27.45
C ASN A 49 -3.14 -11.52 26.49
N ARG A 50 -4.04 -12.31 25.92
CA ARG A 50 -3.71 -13.35 24.94
C ARG A 50 -3.13 -12.75 23.66
N ALA A 51 -3.73 -11.68 23.13
CA ALA A 51 -3.23 -10.97 21.95
C ALA A 51 -1.82 -10.42 22.22
N ARG A 52 -1.60 -9.82 23.40
CA ARG A 52 -0.29 -9.30 23.83
C ARG A 52 0.77 -10.41 23.95
N PHE A 53 0.38 -11.57 24.45
CA PHE A 53 1.27 -12.73 24.55
C PHE A 53 1.78 -13.15 23.16
N TYR A 54 0.90 -13.30 22.18
CA TYR A 54 1.31 -13.68 20.83
C TYR A 54 2.07 -12.56 20.11
N ALA A 55 1.71 -11.30 20.35
CA ALA A 55 2.47 -10.16 19.85
C ALA A 55 3.92 -10.20 20.35
N ALA A 56 4.11 -10.32 21.65
CA ALA A 56 5.44 -10.41 22.26
C ALA A 56 6.23 -11.62 21.73
N LYS A 57 5.59 -12.79 21.62
CA LYS A 57 6.20 -14.02 21.09
C LYS A 57 6.70 -13.84 19.65
N VAL A 58 5.89 -13.21 18.78
CA VAL A 58 6.21 -13.03 17.34
C VAL A 58 7.35 -12.06 17.12
N ILE A 59 7.43 -10.96 17.89
CA ILE A 59 8.47 -9.96 17.71
C ILE A 59 9.69 -10.18 18.62
N GLY A 60 9.70 -11.23 19.45
CA GLY A 60 10.77 -11.49 20.42
C GLY A 60 10.90 -10.37 21.44
N ALA A 61 9.80 -10.00 22.10
CA ALA A 61 9.73 -8.94 23.12
C ALA A 61 9.16 -9.49 24.44
N LYS A 62 9.21 -8.66 25.51
CA LYS A 62 8.47 -8.93 26.74
C LYS A 62 7.04 -8.45 26.63
N LEU A 63 6.15 -8.98 27.48
CA LEU A 63 4.73 -8.61 27.47
C LEU A 63 4.51 -7.12 27.71
N GLU A 64 5.23 -6.55 28.66
CA GLU A 64 5.17 -5.14 29.04
C GLU A 64 5.73 -4.18 28.00
N GLU A 65 6.43 -4.69 26.99
CA GLU A 65 7.02 -3.92 25.89
C GLU A 65 6.08 -3.79 24.69
N VAL A 66 4.88 -4.39 24.73
CA VAL A 66 3.88 -4.32 23.68
C VAL A 66 2.74 -3.40 24.09
N VAL A 67 2.47 -2.37 23.31
CA VAL A 67 1.36 -1.42 23.48
C VAL A 67 0.46 -1.47 22.25
N PHE A 68 -0.83 -1.73 22.40
CA PHE A 68 -1.76 -1.69 21.29
C PHE A 68 -2.14 -0.25 20.92
N THR A 69 -2.19 0.01 19.60
CA THR A 69 -2.48 1.30 18.99
C THR A 69 -3.50 1.14 17.87
N SER A 70 -3.94 2.24 17.27
CA SER A 70 -4.83 2.20 16.10
C SER A 70 -4.10 1.83 14.79
N GLY A 71 -2.77 1.80 14.81
CA GLY A 71 -1.92 1.48 13.64
C GLY A 71 -0.54 2.09 13.76
N ALA A 72 0.30 1.81 12.78
CA ALA A 72 1.69 2.25 12.79
C ALA A 72 1.86 3.78 12.84
N THR A 73 0.95 4.54 12.22
CA THR A 73 1.02 6.01 12.27
C THR A 73 0.88 6.52 13.71
N GLU A 74 -0.07 6.01 14.51
CA GLU A 74 -0.16 6.33 15.94
C GLU A 74 1.09 5.90 16.69
N SER A 75 1.61 4.71 16.41
CA SER A 75 2.84 4.19 17.02
C SER A 75 4.04 5.09 16.74
N ILE A 76 4.25 5.52 15.49
CA ILE A 76 5.33 6.42 15.06
C ILE A 76 5.17 7.79 15.73
N GLN A 77 3.95 8.36 15.72
CA GLN A 77 3.68 9.65 16.35
C GLN A 77 4.01 9.61 17.85
N THR A 78 3.60 8.54 18.54
CA THR A 78 3.83 8.39 19.99
C THR A 78 5.32 8.17 20.31
N ALA A 79 6.02 7.37 19.53
CA ALA A 79 7.45 7.11 19.70
C ALA A 79 8.26 8.39 19.49
N ILE A 80 7.98 9.15 18.41
CA ILE A 80 8.67 10.41 18.12
C ILE A 80 8.37 11.46 19.18
N LEU A 81 7.10 11.63 19.60
CA LEU A 81 6.73 12.51 20.70
C LEU A 81 7.52 12.18 21.96
N SER A 82 7.56 10.88 22.34
CA SER A 82 8.26 10.40 23.54
C SER A 82 9.75 10.70 23.47
N ALA A 83 10.38 10.40 22.34
CA ALA A 83 11.79 10.68 22.11
C ALA A 83 12.10 12.17 22.17
N LEU A 84 11.29 13.02 21.53
CA LEU A 84 11.52 14.46 21.49
C LEU A 84 11.26 15.15 22.84
N CYS A 85 10.32 14.65 23.64
CA CYS A 85 10.12 15.15 25.01
C CYS A 85 11.36 14.87 25.87
N ASP A 86 11.93 13.67 25.82
CA ASP A 86 13.16 13.33 26.52
C ASP A 86 14.37 14.14 25.99
N ILE A 87 14.51 14.26 24.67
CA ILE A 87 15.56 15.09 24.06
C ILE A 87 15.44 16.54 24.54
N LYS A 88 14.22 17.10 24.61
CA LYS A 88 13.98 18.43 25.12
C LYS A 88 14.54 18.59 26.55
N GLN A 89 14.24 17.65 27.44
CA GLN A 89 14.73 17.66 28.82
C GLN A 89 16.27 17.56 28.87
N ARG A 90 16.86 16.68 28.06
CA ARG A 90 18.32 16.53 27.98
C ARG A 90 19.07 17.77 27.46
N LEU A 91 18.38 18.58 26.66
CA LEU A 91 18.93 19.82 26.06
C LEU A 91 18.64 21.07 26.89
N GLU A 92 17.88 21.00 28.00
CA GLU A 92 17.68 22.13 28.90
C GLU A 92 19.01 22.64 29.44
N GLY A 93 19.25 23.95 29.26
CA GLY A 93 20.49 24.61 29.67
C GLY A 93 21.72 24.35 28.78
N ARG A 94 21.55 23.68 27.62
CA ARG A 94 22.62 23.43 26.63
C ARG A 94 22.32 24.13 25.31
N GLU A 95 23.33 24.36 24.47
CA GLU A 95 23.13 24.86 23.12
C GLU A 95 22.35 23.83 22.29
N LYS A 96 21.13 24.18 21.90
CA LYS A 96 20.23 23.33 21.11
C LYS A 96 20.71 23.07 19.67
N THR A 97 21.61 23.89 19.17
CA THR A 97 22.03 23.94 17.76
C THR A 97 22.85 22.72 17.29
N GLN A 98 23.21 21.81 18.18
CA GLN A 98 24.10 20.69 17.83
C GLN A 98 23.40 19.34 17.65
N ALA A 99 22.16 19.17 18.10
CA ALA A 99 21.47 17.87 17.99
C ALA A 99 20.79 17.69 16.63
N LEU A 100 20.85 16.46 16.10
CA LEU A 100 20.23 16.06 14.83
C LEU A 100 19.07 15.09 15.07
N LEU A 101 18.04 15.23 14.26
CA LEU A 101 17.01 14.20 14.04
C LEU A 101 17.27 13.59 12.67
N VAL A 102 17.56 12.29 12.62
CA VAL A 102 17.95 11.60 11.40
C VAL A 102 16.87 10.58 11.03
N TYR A 103 16.48 10.52 9.76
CA TYR A 103 15.59 9.50 9.23
C TYR A 103 16.10 8.96 7.90
N GLY A 104 15.83 7.69 7.57
CA GLY A 104 16.19 7.11 6.27
C GLY A 104 15.49 7.81 5.11
N ALA A 105 16.20 8.17 4.04
CA ALA A 105 15.65 8.90 2.90
C ALA A 105 14.47 8.18 2.22
N THR A 106 14.33 6.87 2.44
CA THR A 106 13.27 6.02 1.88
C THR A 106 12.14 5.71 2.88
N GLU A 107 12.10 6.41 4.02
CA GLU A 107 11.05 6.21 5.03
C GLU A 107 9.64 6.50 4.50
N HIS A 108 8.66 5.80 5.06
CA HIS A 108 7.25 6.15 4.85
C HIS A 108 6.99 7.59 5.35
N LYS A 109 6.17 8.36 4.62
CA LYS A 109 5.86 9.78 4.92
C LYS A 109 5.43 10.03 6.37
N ALA A 110 4.91 9.03 7.08
CA ALA A 110 4.53 9.14 8.49
C ALA A 110 5.73 9.53 9.39
N VAL A 111 6.96 9.11 9.06
CA VAL A 111 8.16 9.39 9.85
C VAL A 111 8.60 10.84 9.70
N PRO A 112 9.00 11.34 8.50
CA PRO A 112 9.44 12.73 8.35
C PRO A 112 8.36 13.74 8.74
N GLN A 113 7.08 13.44 8.47
CA GLN A 113 5.98 14.32 8.85
C GLN A 113 5.81 14.39 10.38
N ALA A 114 5.94 13.27 11.09
CA ALA A 114 5.88 13.26 12.55
C ALA A 114 7.07 13.99 13.18
N LEU A 115 8.29 13.79 12.65
CA LEU A 115 9.48 14.53 13.10
C LEU A 115 9.29 16.03 12.94
N ALA A 116 8.88 16.50 11.78
CA ALA A 116 8.65 17.91 11.51
C ALA A 116 7.53 18.49 12.42
N HIS A 117 6.43 17.75 12.57
CA HIS A 117 5.29 18.15 13.39
C HIS A 117 5.68 18.36 14.85
N TRP A 118 6.22 17.34 15.51
CA TRP A 118 6.54 17.39 16.93
C TRP A 118 7.74 18.27 17.24
N ASN A 119 8.75 18.33 16.36
CA ASN A 119 9.87 19.25 16.49
C ASN A 119 9.39 20.71 16.56
N ARG A 120 8.42 21.07 15.71
CA ARG A 120 7.79 22.40 15.70
C ARG A 120 6.89 22.62 16.92
N ILE A 121 6.00 21.68 17.26
CA ILE A 121 5.04 21.83 18.38
C ILE A 121 5.75 21.97 19.71
N LEU A 122 6.83 21.21 19.94
CA LEU A 122 7.62 21.28 21.17
C LEU A 122 8.61 22.46 21.20
N GLY A 123 8.69 23.26 20.12
CA GLY A 123 9.58 24.41 20.02
C GLY A 123 11.07 24.03 20.07
N LEU A 124 11.43 22.82 19.63
CA LEU A 124 12.81 22.35 19.62
C LEU A 124 13.61 22.96 18.48
N ASN A 125 13.02 23.03 17.28
CA ASN A 125 13.64 23.57 16.06
C ASN A 125 15.00 22.93 15.75
N LEU A 126 15.13 21.63 16.01
CA LEU A 126 16.33 20.84 15.70
C LEU A 126 16.45 20.60 14.19
N GLU A 127 17.65 20.43 13.72
CA GLU A 127 17.92 20.05 12.34
C GLU A 127 17.41 18.64 12.07
N ILE A 128 16.64 18.46 10.96
CA ILE A 128 16.14 17.16 10.50
C ILE A 128 16.90 16.81 9.22
N ARG A 129 17.52 15.63 9.17
CA ARG A 129 18.27 15.16 8.00
C ARG A 129 17.77 13.80 7.51
N ALA A 130 17.63 13.69 6.19
CA ALA A 130 17.44 12.41 5.53
C ALA A 130 18.79 11.70 5.37
N LEU A 131 18.94 10.50 5.93
CA LEU A 131 20.09 9.63 5.73
C LEU A 131 20.05 9.08 4.29
N PRO A 132 21.04 9.38 3.46
CA PRO A 132 21.06 8.90 2.09
C PRO A 132 21.03 7.39 1.99
N VAL A 133 20.58 6.90 0.84
CA VAL A 133 20.66 5.51 0.42
C VAL A 133 21.43 5.40 -0.88
N ASP A 134 22.00 4.22 -1.14
CA ASP A 134 22.58 3.90 -2.44
C ASP A 134 21.51 3.56 -3.50
N SER A 135 21.94 3.25 -4.72
CA SER A 135 21.05 2.86 -5.80
C SER A 135 20.33 1.52 -5.59
N GLN A 136 20.73 0.75 -4.58
CA GLN A 136 20.07 -0.47 -4.15
C GLN A 136 19.07 -0.24 -3.00
N GLY A 137 19.04 0.98 -2.46
CA GLY A 137 18.14 1.40 -1.37
C GLY A 137 18.68 1.13 0.03
N LEU A 138 19.96 0.77 0.18
CA LEU A 138 20.62 0.55 1.45
C LEU A 138 21.14 1.88 2.02
N HIS A 139 20.99 2.07 3.34
CA HIS A 139 21.44 3.28 4.04
C HIS A 139 22.95 3.44 3.95
N ASP A 140 23.42 4.69 3.77
CA ASP A 140 24.81 5.06 3.84
C ASP A 140 25.29 5.04 5.29
N LEU A 141 25.92 3.94 5.68
CA LEU A 141 26.40 3.74 7.04
C LEU A 141 27.64 4.59 7.38
N GLU A 142 28.41 5.04 6.38
CA GLU A 142 29.55 5.93 6.61
C GLU A 142 29.04 7.33 6.98
N ILE A 143 28.07 7.86 6.23
CA ILE A 143 27.42 9.13 6.55
C ILE A 143 26.73 9.05 7.92
N LEU A 144 26.03 7.94 8.22
CA LEU A 144 25.43 7.74 9.53
C LEU A 144 26.49 7.83 10.63
N SER A 145 27.61 7.13 10.48
CA SER A 145 28.72 7.14 11.47
C SER A 145 29.23 8.56 11.74
N GLN A 146 29.37 9.39 10.69
CA GLN A 146 29.79 10.78 10.82
C GLN A 146 28.76 11.66 11.57
N TRP A 147 27.47 11.37 11.42
CA TRP A 147 26.40 12.16 12.05
C TRP A 147 26.07 11.71 13.47
N LEU A 148 26.40 10.48 13.85
CA LEU A 148 26.04 9.90 15.14
C LEU A 148 26.45 10.73 16.37
N PRO A 149 27.61 11.42 16.42
CA PRO A 149 27.96 12.24 17.60
C PRO A 149 26.96 13.34 17.91
N ARG A 150 26.18 13.77 16.88
CA ARG A 150 25.12 14.77 17.00
C ARG A 150 23.71 14.18 16.96
N THR A 151 23.55 12.94 16.57
CA THR A 151 22.22 12.31 16.39
C THR A 151 21.57 12.06 17.75
N ALA A 152 20.42 12.66 17.98
CA ALA A 152 19.62 12.45 19.18
C ALA A 152 18.50 11.42 18.96
N LEU A 153 17.94 11.35 17.74
CA LEU A 153 16.96 10.36 17.32
C LEU A 153 17.30 9.90 15.90
N LEU A 154 17.34 8.57 15.72
CA LEU A 154 17.46 7.90 14.43
C LEU A 154 16.15 7.18 14.15
N CYS A 155 15.59 7.35 12.95
CA CYS A 155 14.43 6.62 12.46
C CYS A 155 14.81 5.87 11.19
N THR A 156 14.61 4.55 11.16
CA THR A 156 14.84 3.70 9.99
C THR A 156 13.67 2.75 9.80
N MET A 157 13.46 2.24 8.57
CA MET A 157 12.52 1.16 8.38
C MET A 157 13.24 -0.19 8.29
N ALA A 158 12.57 -1.26 8.69
CA ALA A 158 13.11 -2.61 8.57
C ALA A 158 13.03 -3.14 7.14
N ALA A 159 11.97 -2.76 6.41
CA ALA A 159 11.81 -3.10 5.00
C ALA A 159 10.95 -2.05 4.29
N ASN A 160 11.34 -1.69 3.07
CA ASN A 160 10.68 -0.66 2.31
C ASN A 160 9.36 -1.17 1.69
N ASN A 161 8.31 -0.35 1.76
CA ASN A 161 6.98 -0.70 1.28
C ASN A 161 6.83 -0.64 -0.25
N GLU A 162 7.71 0.06 -0.97
CA GLU A 162 7.68 0.19 -2.43
C GLU A 162 8.64 -0.80 -3.09
N THR A 163 9.90 -0.78 -2.71
CA THR A 163 10.97 -1.59 -3.31
C THR A 163 11.11 -2.97 -2.68
N GLY A 164 10.65 -3.12 -1.44
CA GLY A 164 10.89 -4.33 -0.66
C GLY A 164 12.29 -4.40 -0.05
N VAL A 165 13.16 -3.42 -0.25
CA VAL A 165 14.53 -3.43 0.31
C VAL A 165 14.49 -3.68 1.81
N VAL A 166 15.26 -4.65 2.26
CA VAL A 166 15.47 -4.98 3.68
C VAL A 166 16.68 -4.20 4.16
N SER A 167 16.47 -3.32 5.13
CA SER A 167 17.54 -2.49 5.68
C SER A 167 18.54 -3.32 6.49
N ASP A 168 19.81 -2.95 6.44
CA ASP A 168 20.85 -3.52 7.28
C ASP A 168 20.76 -2.98 8.72
N LEU A 169 19.74 -3.44 9.47
CA LEU A 169 19.59 -3.06 10.89
C LEU A 169 20.77 -3.54 11.74
N GLY A 170 21.42 -4.64 11.37
CA GLY A 170 22.60 -5.15 12.07
C GLY A 170 23.81 -4.24 11.91
N GLY A 171 24.03 -3.70 10.71
CA GLY A 171 25.06 -2.69 10.46
C GLY A 171 24.79 -1.39 11.22
N VAL A 172 23.54 -0.91 11.21
CA VAL A 172 23.14 0.26 12.02
C VAL A 172 23.41 0.02 13.51
N GLU A 173 23.01 -1.13 14.06
CA GLU A 173 23.24 -1.48 15.47
C GLU A 173 24.73 -1.53 15.82
N THR A 174 25.52 -2.11 14.92
CA THR A 174 26.98 -2.20 15.09
C THR A 174 27.61 -0.81 15.24
N ILE A 175 27.25 0.12 14.36
CA ILE A 175 27.75 1.49 14.38
C ILE A 175 27.26 2.25 15.63
N LEU A 176 25.99 2.14 15.98
CA LEU A 176 25.43 2.73 17.19
C LEU A 176 26.14 2.23 18.45
N THR A 177 26.48 0.96 18.50
CA THR A 177 27.16 0.33 19.64
C THR A 177 28.64 0.74 19.71
N ALA A 178 29.35 0.65 18.59
CA ALA A 178 30.76 1.00 18.49
C ALA A 178 31.03 2.47 18.85
N SER A 179 30.13 3.36 18.42
CA SER A 179 30.21 4.80 18.75
C SER A 179 29.73 5.15 20.16
N GLN A 180 29.24 4.20 20.95
CA GLN A 180 28.56 4.42 22.22
C GLN A 180 27.48 5.51 22.15
N SER A 181 26.81 5.60 21.01
CA SER A 181 25.82 6.63 20.74
C SER A 181 24.64 6.55 21.74
N LYS A 182 24.15 7.70 22.17
CA LYS A 182 22.94 7.86 23.00
C LYS A 182 21.70 8.19 22.18
N ALA A 183 21.79 8.12 20.86
CA ALA A 183 20.66 8.31 20.00
C ALA A 183 19.57 7.27 20.30
N LEU A 184 18.34 7.73 20.44
CA LEU A 184 17.17 6.84 20.45
C LEU A 184 16.94 6.29 19.05
N TRP A 185 16.45 5.06 18.94
CA TRP A 185 16.26 4.41 17.66
C TRP A 185 14.83 3.90 17.49
N LEU A 186 14.11 4.48 16.54
CA LEU A 186 12.79 4.05 16.09
C LEU A 186 12.94 3.27 14.78
N VAL A 187 12.29 2.10 14.69
CA VAL A 187 12.23 1.30 13.46
C VAL A 187 10.78 1.11 13.01
N ASP A 188 10.48 1.49 11.78
CA ASP A 188 9.22 1.11 11.13
C ASP A 188 9.30 -0.36 10.67
N CYS A 189 8.62 -1.24 11.40
CA CYS A 189 8.55 -2.68 11.14
C CYS A 189 7.27 -3.11 10.41
N VAL A 190 6.52 -2.19 9.84
CA VAL A 190 5.22 -2.47 9.19
C VAL A 190 5.34 -3.53 8.10
N GLN A 191 6.35 -3.46 7.27
CA GLN A 191 6.55 -4.44 6.20
C GLN A 191 7.36 -5.68 6.63
N ALA A 192 7.94 -5.67 7.85
CA ALA A 192 8.74 -6.78 8.36
C ALA A 192 7.88 -7.86 9.04
N LEU A 193 6.78 -7.48 9.72
CA LEU A 193 5.95 -8.39 10.48
C LEU A 193 5.40 -9.53 9.59
N GLY A 194 5.70 -10.78 9.97
CA GLY A 194 5.29 -11.97 9.25
C GLY A 194 6.04 -12.24 7.93
N LYS A 195 7.03 -11.39 7.58
CA LYS A 195 7.86 -11.54 6.37
C LYS A 195 9.34 -11.70 6.70
N LEU A 196 9.77 -11.15 7.84
CA LEU A 196 11.12 -11.28 8.39
C LEU A 196 11.06 -11.82 9.81
N THR A 197 12.11 -12.53 10.22
CA THR A 197 12.25 -12.96 11.61
C THR A 197 12.67 -11.76 12.46
N LEU A 198 11.90 -11.46 13.50
CA LEU A 198 12.16 -10.38 14.43
C LEU A 198 12.54 -10.94 15.81
N ASN A 199 13.52 -10.32 16.47
CA ASN A 199 13.86 -10.59 17.87
C ASN A 199 14.34 -9.29 18.52
N LEU A 200 13.37 -8.46 18.92
CA LEU A 200 13.64 -7.10 19.37
C LEU A 200 14.41 -7.04 20.71
N GLN A 201 14.27 -8.06 21.56
CA GLN A 201 15.09 -8.15 22.79
C GLN A 201 16.59 -8.25 22.54
N LYS A 202 16.99 -8.77 21.38
CA LYS A 202 18.41 -8.91 21.00
C LYS A 202 18.94 -7.71 20.22
N THR A 203 18.15 -6.65 20.10
CA THR A 203 18.53 -5.45 19.37
C THR A 203 18.60 -4.25 20.31
N ARG A 204 19.16 -3.15 19.82
CA ARG A 204 19.19 -1.86 20.51
C ARG A 204 17.99 -0.96 20.15
N ILE A 205 17.03 -1.44 19.37
CA ILE A 205 15.85 -0.68 18.95
C ILE A 205 15.07 -0.24 20.20
N ASP A 206 14.76 1.04 20.34
CA ASP A 206 13.98 1.58 21.46
C ASP A 206 12.50 1.53 21.19
N TYR A 207 12.09 1.75 19.93
CA TYR A 207 10.70 1.75 19.47
C TYR A 207 10.58 1.00 18.15
N ALA A 208 9.53 0.18 17.99
CA ALA A 208 9.20 -0.40 16.70
C ALA A 208 7.69 -0.32 16.43
N ALA A 209 7.31 0.16 15.23
CA ALA A 209 5.92 0.38 14.84
C ALA A 209 5.41 -0.74 13.95
N PHE A 210 4.15 -1.18 14.18
CA PHE A 210 3.50 -2.26 13.44
C PHE A 210 2.05 -1.92 13.11
N SER A 211 1.55 -2.45 11.99
CA SER A 211 0.16 -2.27 11.55
C SER A 211 -0.49 -3.59 11.18
N GLY A 212 -1.65 -3.89 11.76
CA GLY A 212 -2.33 -5.17 11.60
C GLY A 212 -2.81 -5.43 10.16
N HIS A 213 -3.29 -4.39 9.46
CA HIS A 213 -3.84 -4.56 8.11
C HIS A 213 -2.80 -4.91 7.02
N LYS A 214 -1.52 -4.89 7.34
CA LYS A 214 -0.44 -5.37 6.44
C LYS A 214 -0.18 -6.87 6.63
N LEU A 215 -0.80 -7.47 7.65
CA LEU A 215 -0.70 -8.89 7.95
C LEU A 215 -2.09 -9.46 8.30
N TYR A 216 -3.04 -9.36 7.37
CA TYR A 216 -4.35 -10.03 7.42
C TYR A 216 -5.26 -9.71 8.61
N ALA A 217 -4.96 -8.69 9.42
CA ALA A 217 -5.84 -8.17 10.45
C ALA A 217 -6.64 -6.95 9.93
N PRO A 218 -7.68 -6.50 10.66
CA PRO A 218 -8.45 -5.32 10.28
C PRO A 218 -7.59 -4.03 10.25
N LYS A 219 -8.05 -3.05 9.49
CA LYS A 219 -7.60 -1.66 9.61
C LYS A 219 -8.02 -1.12 10.99
N GLY A 220 -7.31 -0.12 11.51
CA GLY A 220 -7.65 0.49 12.80
C GLY A 220 -7.12 -0.26 14.03
N VAL A 221 -6.14 -1.16 13.84
CA VAL A 221 -5.38 -1.82 14.90
C VAL A 221 -3.92 -1.99 14.50
N GLY A 222 -3.03 -1.77 15.46
CA GLY A 222 -1.59 -1.97 15.35
C GLY A 222 -0.97 -2.14 16.74
N MET A 223 0.33 -2.12 16.79
CA MET A 223 1.07 -2.15 18.05
C MET A 223 2.38 -1.37 17.95
N LEU A 224 2.83 -0.91 19.10
CA LEU A 224 4.14 -0.31 19.33
C LEU A 224 4.94 -1.22 20.25
N TYR A 225 6.15 -1.59 19.85
CA TYR A 225 7.18 -2.07 20.77
C TYR A 225 7.82 -0.89 21.47
N LEU A 226 7.85 -0.94 22.77
CA LEU A 226 8.50 0.03 23.65
C LEU A 226 9.51 -0.71 24.50
N ARG A 227 10.80 -0.53 24.23
CA ARG A 227 11.86 -1.17 25.03
C ARG A 227 11.72 -0.76 26.50
N THR A 228 11.92 -1.70 27.41
CA THR A 228 11.99 -1.42 28.85
C THR A 228 13.08 -0.37 29.14
N GLY A 229 12.69 0.76 29.72
CA GLY A 229 13.57 1.89 30.04
C GLY A 229 13.72 2.94 28.94
N ALA A 230 13.15 2.73 27.76
CA ALA A 230 13.06 3.79 26.76
C ALA A 230 12.14 4.93 27.24
N PRO A 231 12.44 6.19 26.89
CA PRO A 231 11.59 7.32 27.27
C PRO A 231 10.15 7.17 26.78
N TRP A 232 9.20 7.61 27.59
CA TRP A 232 7.79 7.55 27.24
C TRP A 232 7.04 8.83 27.60
N THR A 233 6.22 9.27 26.65
CA THR A 233 5.21 10.31 26.83
C THR A 233 3.94 9.84 26.11
N ALA A 234 2.87 9.66 26.87
CA ALA A 234 1.59 9.19 26.29
C ALA A 234 1.05 10.25 25.31
N LEU A 235 0.78 9.84 24.07
CA LEU A 235 0.07 10.67 23.08
C LEU A 235 -1.38 10.92 23.52
N MET A 236 -2.02 9.89 24.09
CA MET A 236 -3.36 9.96 24.64
C MET A 236 -3.32 9.67 26.14
N ALA A 237 -3.38 10.71 26.95
CA ALA A 237 -3.50 10.60 28.41
C ALA A 237 -4.97 10.45 28.81
N GLY A 238 -5.24 9.75 29.94
CA GLY A 238 -6.62 9.54 30.43
C GLY A 238 -6.74 8.42 31.46
N GLY A 239 -7.64 7.47 31.24
CA GLY A 239 -8.11 6.47 32.22
C GLY A 239 -7.16 5.32 32.57
N GLY A 240 -5.89 5.38 32.16
CA GLY A 240 -4.87 4.40 32.61
C GLY A 240 -4.85 3.08 31.84
N GLN A 241 -5.57 2.94 30.75
CA GLN A 241 -5.53 1.76 29.88
C GLN A 241 -4.10 1.55 29.35
N GLU A 242 -3.80 0.33 28.89
CA GLU A 242 -2.44 -0.04 28.45
C GLU A 242 -1.37 0.33 29.51
N ALA A 243 -1.66 0.10 30.79
CA ALA A 243 -0.78 0.47 31.92
C ALA A 243 -0.45 1.98 31.97
N GLY A 244 -1.33 2.85 31.50
CA GLY A 244 -1.13 4.30 31.41
C GLY A 244 -0.37 4.74 30.15
N LEU A 245 0.06 3.80 29.34
CA LEU A 245 0.85 4.10 28.15
C LEU A 245 -0.03 4.63 27.00
N ARG A 246 -1.25 4.14 26.90
CA ARG A 246 -2.21 4.57 25.86
C ARG A 246 -3.63 4.50 26.40
N SER A 247 -4.18 5.62 26.81
CA SER A 247 -5.50 5.68 27.42
C SER A 247 -6.63 5.64 26.38
N GLY A 248 -7.84 5.38 26.86
CA GLY A 248 -9.05 5.15 26.08
C GLY A 248 -9.40 3.67 26.02
N THR A 249 -10.71 3.35 26.10
CA THR A 249 -11.19 1.97 26.06
C THR A 249 -10.59 1.23 24.86
N GLU A 250 -10.01 0.08 25.12
CA GLU A 250 -9.28 -0.71 24.14
C GLU A 250 -10.20 -1.21 23.02
N ASN A 251 -9.73 -1.19 21.78
CA ASN A 251 -10.40 -1.77 20.61
C ASN A 251 -10.36 -3.30 20.67
N ILE A 252 -11.11 -3.89 21.61
CA ILE A 252 -11.08 -5.34 21.84
C ILE A 252 -11.40 -6.16 20.58
N PRO A 253 -12.39 -5.80 19.73
CA PRO A 253 -12.62 -6.54 18.49
C PRO A 253 -11.41 -6.52 17.53
N GLY A 254 -10.81 -5.35 17.33
CA GLY A 254 -9.62 -5.21 16.49
C GLY A 254 -8.41 -5.95 17.07
N ILE A 255 -8.21 -5.88 18.39
CA ILE A 255 -7.13 -6.55 19.11
C ILE A 255 -7.32 -8.08 19.09
N ALA A 256 -8.56 -8.57 19.26
CA ALA A 256 -8.89 -9.99 19.14
C ALA A 256 -8.54 -10.53 17.74
N ALA A 257 -8.96 -9.81 16.70
CA ALA A 257 -8.66 -10.15 15.32
C ALA A 257 -7.15 -10.17 15.05
N PHE A 258 -6.43 -9.14 15.49
CA PHE A 258 -4.97 -9.08 15.32
C PHE A 258 -4.27 -10.17 16.12
N GLY A 259 -4.72 -10.44 17.36
CA GLY A 259 -4.24 -11.52 18.21
C GLY A 259 -4.41 -12.91 17.59
N ALA A 260 -5.52 -13.15 16.87
CA ALA A 260 -5.75 -14.40 16.15
C ALA A 260 -4.73 -14.58 15.01
N VAL A 261 -4.43 -13.52 14.25
CA VAL A 261 -3.38 -13.55 13.20
C VAL A 261 -2.01 -13.81 13.81
N LEU A 262 -1.65 -13.10 14.89
CA LEU A 262 -0.37 -13.25 15.57
C LEU A 262 -0.20 -14.66 16.17
N GLN A 263 -1.28 -15.27 16.67
CA GLN A 263 -1.28 -16.65 17.12
C GLN A 263 -0.93 -17.61 15.97
N LEU A 264 -1.63 -17.50 14.85
CA LEU A 264 -1.38 -18.34 13.66
C LEU A 264 0.03 -18.18 13.12
N LEU A 265 0.58 -16.94 13.17
CA LEU A 265 1.95 -16.66 12.80
C LEU A 265 2.94 -17.31 13.79
N ALA A 266 2.70 -17.18 15.09
CA ALA A 266 3.55 -17.77 16.13
C ALA A 266 3.57 -19.31 16.10
N ASP A 267 2.47 -19.92 15.69
CA ASP A 267 2.31 -21.37 15.60
C ASP A 267 2.72 -21.91 14.20
N GLN A 268 3.04 -21.04 13.24
CA GLN A 268 3.48 -21.36 11.87
C GLN A 268 2.52 -22.34 11.14
N THR A 269 1.22 -22.22 11.38
CA THR A 269 0.24 -23.20 10.93
C THR A 269 -0.23 -23.01 9.49
N ILE A 270 -0.28 -21.74 9.01
CA ILE A 270 -0.85 -21.41 7.69
C ILE A 270 0.07 -20.52 6.85
N PHE A 271 1.08 -19.91 7.46
CA PHE A 271 2.00 -19.01 6.75
C PHE A 271 3.06 -19.79 5.97
N GLN A 272 3.33 -19.35 4.75
CA GLN A 272 4.39 -19.92 3.92
C GLN A 272 5.77 -19.63 4.51
N THR A 273 6.71 -20.54 4.28
CA THR A 273 8.10 -20.34 4.71
C THR A 273 8.79 -19.26 3.86
N PRO A 274 9.83 -18.60 4.38
CA PRO A 274 10.61 -17.66 3.59
C PRO A 274 11.19 -18.25 2.30
N GLU A 275 11.55 -19.54 2.30
CA GLU A 275 12.04 -20.29 1.13
C GLU A 275 10.96 -20.41 0.07
N THR A 276 9.75 -20.83 0.46
CA THR A 276 8.59 -20.94 -0.44
C THR A 276 8.26 -19.58 -1.06
N LEU A 277 8.23 -18.52 -0.23
CA LEU A 277 7.95 -17.16 -0.70
C LEU A 277 9.00 -16.65 -1.69
N ARG A 278 10.30 -16.96 -1.47
CA ARG A 278 11.36 -16.66 -2.43
C ARG A 278 11.12 -17.37 -3.76
N GLY A 279 10.81 -18.67 -3.71
CA GLY A 279 10.48 -19.44 -4.92
C GLY A 279 9.29 -18.86 -5.70
N PHE A 280 8.25 -18.39 -5.01
CA PHE A 280 7.10 -17.73 -5.63
C PHE A 280 7.46 -16.39 -6.27
N ARG A 281 8.24 -15.57 -5.57
CA ARG A 281 8.76 -14.31 -6.11
C ARG A 281 9.58 -14.55 -7.38
N ASP A 282 10.47 -15.52 -7.36
CA ASP A 282 11.36 -15.81 -8.47
C ASP A 282 10.59 -16.34 -9.70
N GLN A 283 9.50 -17.12 -9.49
CA GLN A 283 8.57 -17.50 -10.58
C GLN A 283 7.89 -16.29 -11.21
N LEU A 284 7.35 -15.36 -10.39
CA LEU A 284 6.74 -14.14 -10.90
C LEU A 284 7.77 -13.23 -11.59
N ALA A 285 9.00 -13.14 -11.07
CA ALA A 285 10.06 -12.37 -11.69
C ALA A 285 10.45 -12.95 -13.06
N SER A 286 10.54 -14.28 -13.19
CA SER A 286 10.79 -14.95 -14.47
C SER A 286 9.67 -14.68 -15.47
N ALA A 287 8.40 -14.83 -15.04
CA ALA A 287 7.25 -14.56 -15.90
C ALA A 287 7.20 -13.08 -16.37
N LEU A 288 7.55 -12.14 -15.49
CA LEU A 288 7.67 -10.72 -15.85
C LEU A 288 8.81 -10.48 -16.86
N TYR A 289 9.95 -11.15 -16.67
CA TYR A 289 11.09 -11.04 -17.60
C TYR A 289 10.76 -11.62 -18.98
N GLU A 290 10.08 -12.76 -19.04
CA GLU A 290 9.62 -13.35 -20.29
C GLU A 290 8.57 -12.48 -21.00
N ALA A 291 7.63 -11.92 -20.25
CA ALA A 291 6.59 -11.03 -20.78
C ALA A 291 7.12 -9.67 -21.24
N PHE A 292 8.18 -9.17 -20.59
CA PHE A 292 8.78 -7.87 -20.85
C PHE A 292 10.31 -7.99 -20.89
N PRO A 293 10.92 -8.41 -22.01
CA PRO A 293 12.36 -8.73 -22.06
C PRO A 293 13.30 -7.55 -21.72
N ARG A 294 12.78 -6.31 -21.75
CA ARG A 294 13.53 -5.09 -21.37
C ARG A 294 13.21 -4.60 -19.97
N ILE A 295 12.51 -5.40 -19.16
CA ILE A 295 12.16 -5.05 -17.78
C ILE A 295 13.43 -4.77 -16.95
N VAL A 296 13.34 -3.80 -16.07
CA VAL A 296 14.35 -3.52 -15.06
C VAL A 296 13.71 -3.66 -13.68
N PHE A 297 14.23 -4.57 -12.87
CA PHE A 297 13.89 -4.61 -11.45
C PHE A 297 14.67 -3.50 -10.74
N ASN A 298 13.94 -2.60 -10.09
CA ASN A 298 14.49 -1.38 -9.47
C ASN A 298 15.31 -1.67 -8.20
N THR A 299 15.34 -2.93 -7.77
CA THR A 299 16.07 -3.41 -6.59
C THR A 299 16.57 -4.82 -6.84
N PRO A 300 17.81 -5.17 -6.47
CA PRO A 300 18.29 -6.53 -6.49
C PRO A 300 17.39 -7.44 -5.63
N LEU A 301 16.96 -8.57 -6.18
CA LEU A 301 16.06 -9.51 -5.48
C LEU A 301 16.69 -10.08 -4.21
N SER A 302 18.03 -10.15 -4.14
CA SER A 302 18.77 -10.57 -2.95
C SER A 302 18.60 -9.63 -1.74
N HIS A 303 18.31 -8.36 -1.99
CA HIS A 303 18.14 -7.33 -0.96
C HIS A 303 16.66 -7.02 -0.66
N ALA A 304 15.74 -7.63 -1.39
CA ALA A 304 14.31 -7.38 -1.26
C ALA A 304 13.59 -8.47 -0.46
N LEU A 305 12.47 -8.08 0.17
CA LEU A 305 11.52 -9.02 0.76
C LEU A 305 11.14 -10.12 -0.24
N PRO A 306 10.95 -11.37 0.21
CA PRO A 306 10.54 -12.46 -0.65
C PRO A 306 9.12 -12.32 -1.20
N THR A 307 8.43 -11.23 -0.90
CA THR A 307 7.03 -10.97 -1.24
C THR A 307 6.84 -9.71 -2.11
N THR A 308 7.92 -9.08 -2.55
CA THR A 308 7.84 -7.79 -3.25
C THR A 308 8.73 -7.76 -4.47
N LEU A 309 8.17 -7.30 -5.58
CA LEU A 309 8.86 -6.97 -6.82
C LEU A 309 8.55 -5.50 -7.16
N ASN A 310 9.58 -4.71 -7.41
CA ASN A 310 9.46 -3.35 -7.94
C ASN A 310 10.20 -3.28 -9.26
N PHE A 311 9.50 -2.88 -10.32
CA PHE A 311 10.05 -2.92 -11.67
C PHE A 311 9.53 -1.78 -12.54
N SER A 312 10.28 -1.50 -13.60
CA SER A 312 9.92 -0.54 -14.65
C SER A 312 10.18 -1.17 -16.02
N VAL A 313 9.36 -0.85 -17.01
CA VAL A 313 9.51 -1.33 -18.38
C VAL A 313 9.79 -0.12 -19.29
N PRO A 314 10.94 -0.07 -20.01
CA PRO A 314 11.24 1.04 -20.89
C PRO A 314 10.17 1.26 -21.96
N ASN A 315 9.77 2.52 -22.15
CA ASN A 315 8.73 2.94 -23.08
C ASN A 315 7.32 2.42 -22.78
N VAL A 316 7.08 1.90 -21.57
CA VAL A 316 5.74 1.53 -21.08
C VAL A 316 5.47 2.32 -19.80
N SER A 317 4.40 3.09 -19.77
CA SER A 317 4.04 3.85 -18.57
C SER A 317 3.51 2.93 -17.48
N SER A 318 3.71 3.33 -16.20
CA SER A 318 3.08 2.62 -15.08
C SER A 318 1.56 2.54 -15.24
N GLN A 319 0.92 3.59 -15.76
CA GLN A 319 -0.53 3.60 -15.99
C GLN A 319 -0.97 2.50 -16.95
N MET A 320 -0.25 2.33 -18.08
CA MET A 320 -0.55 1.27 -19.05
C MET A 320 -0.42 -0.12 -18.43
N LEU A 321 0.64 -0.36 -17.63
CA LEU A 321 0.82 -1.62 -16.91
C LEU A 321 -0.29 -1.86 -15.88
N LEU A 322 -0.67 -0.82 -15.11
CA LEU A 322 -1.75 -0.91 -14.15
C LEU A 322 -3.09 -1.21 -14.81
N ASP A 323 -3.39 -0.57 -15.93
CA ASP A 323 -4.65 -0.73 -16.64
C ASP A 323 -4.80 -2.13 -17.25
N ILE A 324 -3.72 -2.66 -17.86
CA ILE A 324 -3.79 -4.01 -18.45
C ILE A 324 -3.83 -5.09 -17.36
N PHE A 325 -3.07 -4.96 -16.29
CA PHE A 325 -3.11 -5.92 -15.19
C PHE A 325 -4.47 -5.92 -14.49
N ASP A 326 -5.02 -4.75 -14.20
CA ASP A 326 -6.36 -4.63 -13.61
C ASP A 326 -7.45 -5.24 -14.53
N ALA A 327 -7.39 -4.96 -15.84
CA ALA A 327 -8.31 -5.54 -16.82
C ALA A 327 -8.19 -7.07 -16.91
N ALA A 328 -7.00 -7.61 -16.67
CA ALA A 328 -6.75 -9.06 -16.61
C ALA A 328 -7.07 -9.68 -15.23
N GLY A 329 -7.52 -8.89 -14.25
CA GLY A 329 -7.84 -9.34 -12.90
C GLY A 329 -6.62 -9.51 -11.99
N VAL A 330 -5.49 -8.86 -12.30
CA VAL A 330 -4.28 -8.82 -11.47
C VAL A 330 -4.13 -7.42 -10.86
N TYR A 331 -4.29 -7.31 -9.56
CA TYR A 331 -4.25 -6.03 -8.87
C TYR A 331 -2.85 -5.75 -8.32
N VAL A 332 -2.21 -4.71 -8.85
CA VAL A 332 -0.88 -4.21 -8.50
C VAL A 332 -0.94 -2.70 -8.25
N SER A 333 0.11 -2.10 -7.71
CA SER A 333 0.17 -0.65 -7.47
C SER A 333 1.28 0.03 -8.28
N ALA A 334 1.15 1.33 -8.53
CA ALA A 334 2.29 2.17 -8.83
C ALA A 334 3.24 2.24 -7.62
N GLY A 335 4.51 2.55 -7.84
CA GLY A 335 5.51 2.68 -6.78
C GLY A 335 5.05 3.59 -5.63
N SER A 336 4.43 4.73 -5.94
CA SER A 336 3.83 5.65 -4.96
C SER A 336 2.32 5.44 -4.85
N ALA A 337 1.87 4.54 -3.99
CA ALA A 337 0.43 4.25 -3.77
C ALA A 337 -0.37 5.43 -3.17
N CYS A 338 0.28 6.53 -2.76
CA CYS A 338 -0.36 7.67 -2.06
C CYS A 338 -0.84 8.81 -2.98
N SER A 339 -0.54 8.78 -4.28
CA SER A 339 -0.93 9.83 -5.24
C SER A 339 -1.90 9.29 -6.30
N ALA A 340 -3.10 8.88 -5.86
CA ALA A 340 -4.17 8.52 -6.77
C ALA A 340 -4.57 9.76 -7.61
N GLY A 341 -4.11 9.80 -8.87
CA GLY A 341 -4.57 10.80 -9.85
C GLY A 341 -3.51 11.63 -10.56
N LYS A 342 -2.23 11.56 -10.18
CA LYS A 342 -1.12 12.16 -10.96
C LYS A 342 0.03 11.16 -11.06
N ALA A 343 0.64 11.05 -12.24
CA ALA A 343 1.87 10.30 -12.46
C ALA A 343 3.05 11.05 -11.80
N GLU A 344 3.12 11.01 -10.45
CA GLU A 344 4.23 11.57 -9.70
C GLU A 344 5.32 10.50 -9.57
N SER A 345 6.56 10.91 -9.72
CA SER A 345 7.72 10.05 -9.49
C SER A 345 7.71 9.52 -8.05
N SER A 346 8.14 8.28 -7.85
CA SER A 346 8.32 7.70 -6.53
C SER A 346 9.43 8.44 -5.77
N ASP A 347 9.10 9.04 -4.63
CA ASP A 347 10.09 9.69 -3.75
C ASP A 347 11.19 8.70 -3.31
N VAL A 348 10.84 7.43 -3.12
CA VAL A 348 11.77 6.34 -2.75
C VAL A 348 12.78 6.11 -3.87
N LEU A 349 12.33 5.94 -5.12
CA LEU A 349 13.21 5.68 -6.25
C LEU A 349 14.04 6.92 -6.63
N VAL A 350 13.51 8.12 -6.40
CA VAL A 350 14.27 9.38 -6.52
C VAL A 350 15.37 9.44 -5.46
N ALA A 351 15.07 9.08 -4.21
CA ALA A 351 16.08 9.01 -3.15
C ALA A 351 17.19 7.98 -3.42
N MET A 352 16.88 6.92 -4.16
CA MET A 352 17.85 5.92 -4.65
C MET A 352 18.66 6.39 -5.86
N ASN A 353 18.47 7.65 -6.33
CA ASN A 353 19.09 8.21 -7.53
C ASN A 353 18.87 7.38 -8.81
N LEU A 354 17.73 6.70 -8.93
CA LEU A 354 17.40 5.99 -10.14
C LEU A 354 16.97 6.94 -11.26
N PRO A 355 17.19 6.56 -12.54
CA PRO A 355 16.78 7.38 -13.68
C PRO A 355 15.30 7.79 -13.62
N GLN A 356 14.99 9.00 -14.09
CA GLN A 356 13.62 9.54 -14.04
C GLN A 356 12.59 8.62 -14.70
N TRP A 357 12.95 7.97 -15.84
CA TRP A 357 12.03 7.04 -16.50
C TRP A 357 11.66 5.83 -15.61
N GLN A 358 12.59 5.35 -14.76
CA GLN A 358 12.31 4.28 -13.78
C GLN A 358 11.41 4.79 -12.66
N SER A 359 11.75 5.93 -12.04
CA SER A 359 10.98 6.46 -10.91
C SER A 359 9.55 6.88 -11.29
N SER A 360 9.31 7.27 -12.57
CA SER A 360 7.98 7.67 -13.06
C SER A 360 7.15 6.51 -13.64
N SER A 361 7.77 5.38 -14.02
CA SER A 361 7.09 4.23 -14.61
C SER A 361 7.07 2.98 -13.73
N ALA A 362 7.49 3.10 -12.49
CA ALA A 362 7.60 1.96 -11.58
C ALA A 362 6.24 1.35 -11.21
N VAL A 363 6.20 0.02 -11.23
CA VAL A 363 5.09 -0.80 -10.75
C VAL A 363 5.59 -1.70 -9.62
N ARG A 364 4.78 -1.81 -8.57
CA ARG A 364 5.01 -2.74 -7.47
C ARG A 364 4.01 -3.88 -7.53
N LEU A 365 4.53 -5.10 -7.57
CA LEU A 365 3.79 -6.33 -7.34
C LEU A 365 4.16 -6.85 -5.96
N SER A 366 3.19 -7.06 -5.09
CA SER A 366 3.43 -7.55 -3.74
C SER A 366 2.33 -8.52 -3.30
N PHE A 367 2.74 -9.67 -2.81
CA PHE A 367 1.83 -10.68 -2.28
C PHE A 367 2.07 -10.91 -0.78
N GLY A 368 1.11 -11.49 -0.12
CA GLY A 368 1.22 -11.77 1.30
C GLY A 368 1.69 -13.19 1.58
N PRO A 369 2.16 -13.49 2.80
CA PRO A 369 2.69 -14.81 3.16
C PRO A 369 1.63 -15.93 3.25
N LEU A 370 0.38 -15.69 2.87
CA LEU A 370 -0.69 -16.68 2.70
C LEU A 370 -1.04 -16.97 1.24
N VAL A 371 -0.25 -16.43 0.28
CA VAL A 371 -0.47 -16.69 -1.14
C VAL A 371 -0.35 -18.19 -1.44
N SER A 372 -1.19 -18.71 -2.33
CA SER A 372 -1.12 -20.10 -2.76
C SER A 372 -0.26 -20.29 -4.02
N ALA A 373 0.28 -21.49 -4.21
CA ALA A 373 0.98 -21.84 -5.44
C ALA A 373 0.10 -21.68 -6.69
N ASP A 374 -1.20 -21.97 -6.56
CA ASP A 374 -2.17 -21.81 -7.65
C ASP A 374 -2.39 -20.33 -8.02
N ASP A 375 -2.34 -19.40 -7.04
CA ASP A 375 -2.41 -17.96 -7.31
C ASP A 375 -1.17 -17.49 -8.05
N ILE A 376 0.00 -18.00 -7.67
CA ILE A 376 1.28 -17.68 -8.33
C ILE A 376 1.29 -18.20 -9.77
N ALA A 377 0.93 -19.47 -9.98
CA ALA A 377 0.86 -20.05 -11.32
C ALA A 377 -0.13 -19.30 -12.23
N ALA A 378 -1.33 -18.98 -11.72
CA ALA A 378 -2.31 -18.19 -12.45
C ALA A 378 -1.78 -16.76 -12.74
N GLY A 379 -1.05 -16.17 -11.80
CA GLY A 379 -0.38 -14.88 -11.98
C GLY A 379 0.65 -14.90 -13.11
N CYS A 380 1.52 -15.89 -13.15
CA CYS A 380 2.52 -16.07 -14.22
C CYS A 380 1.87 -16.16 -15.60
N LEU A 381 0.82 -16.99 -15.74
CA LEU A 381 0.09 -17.12 -17.00
C LEU A 381 -0.59 -15.81 -17.44
N THR A 382 -1.17 -15.09 -16.48
CA THR A 382 -1.83 -13.81 -16.77
C THR A 382 -0.83 -12.73 -17.16
N ILE A 383 0.33 -12.65 -16.49
CA ILE A 383 1.42 -11.73 -16.82
C ILE A 383 1.93 -11.98 -18.24
N ALA A 384 2.16 -13.25 -18.62
CA ALA A 384 2.61 -13.61 -19.97
C ALA A 384 1.61 -13.12 -21.05
N ARG A 385 0.30 -13.32 -20.82
CA ARG A 385 -0.74 -12.81 -21.73
C ARG A 385 -0.74 -11.29 -21.82
N CYS A 386 -0.57 -10.59 -20.71
CA CYS A 386 -0.50 -9.12 -20.71
C CYS A 386 0.68 -8.60 -21.52
N GLY A 387 1.85 -9.26 -21.43
CA GLY A 387 3.03 -8.93 -22.24
C GLY A 387 2.74 -8.99 -23.74
N GLN A 388 2.15 -10.10 -24.21
CA GLN A 388 1.77 -10.27 -25.62
C GLN A 388 0.82 -9.17 -26.12
N LEU A 389 -0.17 -8.77 -25.31
CA LEU A 389 -1.12 -7.74 -25.67
C LEU A 389 -0.49 -6.33 -25.75
N ILE A 390 0.48 -6.04 -24.88
CA ILE A 390 1.22 -4.76 -24.93
C ILE A 390 2.12 -4.72 -26.17
N GLU A 391 2.81 -5.81 -26.46
CA GLU A 391 3.67 -5.91 -27.66
C GLU A 391 2.85 -5.69 -28.94
N ALA A 392 1.73 -6.39 -29.09
CA ALA A 392 0.81 -6.21 -30.21
C ALA A 392 0.28 -4.76 -30.33
N SER A 393 -0.03 -4.11 -29.19
CA SER A 393 -0.48 -2.72 -29.17
C SER A 393 0.61 -1.74 -29.61
N GLN A 394 1.86 -1.97 -29.24
CA GLN A 394 2.99 -1.13 -29.65
C GLN A 394 3.30 -1.29 -31.14
N GLU A 395 3.20 -2.48 -31.70
CA GLU A 395 3.33 -2.72 -33.14
C GLU A 395 2.26 -1.99 -33.95
N HIS A 396 0.99 -2.04 -33.49
CA HIS A 396 -0.12 -1.30 -34.12
C HIS A 396 0.09 0.22 -34.07
N ALA A 397 0.59 0.76 -32.99
CA ALA A 397 0.88 2.21 -32.84
C ALA A 397 1.98 2.68 -33.80
N LEU A 398 2.98 1.85 -34.09
CA LEU A 398 4.06 2.15 -35.05
C LEU A 398 3.57 2.17 -36.50
N VAL A 399 2.52 1.41 -36.83
CA VAL A 399 1.94 1.34 -38.18
C VAL A 399 0.97 2.52 -38.42
N ASN A 400 0.31 3.02 -37.39
CA ASN A 400 -0.75 4.05 -37.47
C ASN A 400 -0.26 5.44 -36.99
N THR A 401 0.82 5.97 -37.54
CA THR A 401 1.40 7.27 -37.16
C THR A 401 0.55 8.51 -37.51
N GLU A 402 -0.65 8.37 -38.06
CA GLU A 402 -1.53 9.49 -38.50
C GLU A 402 -2.79 9.69 -37.63
N THR A 403 -3.02 8.95 -36.56
CA THR A 403 -4.20 9.18 -35.71
C THR A 403 -4.02 10.44 -34.85
N LYS A 404 -4.84 11.47 -35.15
CA LYS A 404 -5.01 12.65 -34.30
C LYS A 404 -5.60 12.19 -32.97
N THR A 405 -4.78 12.10 -31.94
CA THR A 405 -5.27 11.92 -30.56
C THR A 405 -6.15 13.11 -30.16
N LEU A 406 -7.33 12.84 -29.60
CA LEU A 406 -8.13 13.87 -28.93
C LEU A 406 -7.25 14.55 -27.86
N ASP A 407 -7.05 15.86 -28.00
CA ASP A 407 -6.32 16.66 -27.03
C ASP A 407 -7.19 16.79 -25.77
N GLU A 408 -6.93 15.95 -24.76
CA GLU A 408 -7.68 15.93 -23.48
C GLU A 408 -7.71 17.29 -22.76
N LYS A 409 -6.80 18.20 -23.10
CA LYS A 409 -6.67 19.52 -22.45
C LYS A 409 -7.70 20.54 -22.92
N ASN A 410 -8.34 20.30 -24.07
CA ASN A 410 -9.29 21.24 -24.70
C ASN A 410 -10.76 20.85 -24.58
N LEU A 411 -11.09 19.77 -23.85
CA LEU A 411 -12.47 19.31 -23.65
C LEU A 411 -13.08 19.95 -22.39
N ASP A 412 -13.35 21.24 -22.42
CA ASP A 412 -14.14 21.93 -21.39
C ASP A 412 -15.62 21.94 -21.79
N PHE A 413 -16.37 20.91 -21.35
CA PHE A 413 -17.79 20.84 -21.62
C PHE A 413 -18.61 21.18 -20.37
N SER A 414 -19.41 22.23 -20.45
CA SER A 414 -20.38 22.64 -19.42
C SER A 414 -21.68 21.80 -19.47
N PHE A 415 -21.58 20.47 -19.57
CA PHE A 415 -22.75 19.60 -19.54
C PHE A 415 -23.12 19.21 -18.10
N ASP A 416 -24.43 19.07 -17.86
CA ASP A 416 -24.93 18.47 -16.62
C ASP A 416 -24.47 17.01 -16.50
N THR A 417 -23.44 16.79 -15.72
CA THR A 417 -22.86 15.46 -15.49
C THR A 417 -23.86 14.50 -14.85
N CYS A 418 -24.82 15.01 -14.07
CA CYS A 418 -25.88 14.18 -13.48
C CYS A 418 -26.77 13.59 -14.56
N ALA A 419 -27.09 14.36 -15.60
CA ALA A 419 -27.92 13.89 -16.72
C ALA A 419 -27.23 12.81 -17.57
N LEU A 420 -25.90 12.74 -17.57
CA LEU A 420 -25.12 11.73 -18.30
C LEU A 420 -24.82 10.48 -17.47
N THR A 421 -25.01 10.54 -16.16
CA THR A 421 -24.62 9.47 -15.23
C THR A 421 -25.74 8.47 -15.01
N LEU A 422 -25.39 7.19 -15.02
CA LEU A 422 -26.27 6.05 -14.72
C LEU A 422 -25.63 5.23 -13.60
N GLN A 423 -26.39 4.90 -12.55
CA GLN A 423 -25.91 4.01 -11.50
C GLN A 423 -26.03 2.54 -11.94
N TRP A 424 -25.25 1.66 -11.32
CA TRP A 424 -25.29 0.23 -11.68
C TRP A 424 -26.64 -0.44 -11.45
N ASP A 425 -27.37 -0.06 -10.42
CA ASP A 425 -28.72 -0.54 -10.09
C ASP A 425 -29.80 0.00 -11.03
N GLU A 426 -29.55 1.11 -11.73
CA GLU A 426 -30.46 1.69 -12.73
C GLU A 426 -30.27 1.10 -14.14
N LEU A 427 -29.15 0.39 -14.38
CA LEU A 427 -28.75 -0.08 -15.70
C LEU A 427 -29.79 -1.04 -16.33
N ASP A 428 -30.34 -1.97 -15.53
CA ASP A 428 -31.36 -2.90 -16.01
C ASP A 428 -32.63 -2.20 -16.48
N ASP A 429 -33.11 -1.21 -15.75
CA ASP A 429 -34.32 -0.46 -16.11
C ASP A 429 -34.04 0.46 -17.29
N PHE A 430 -32.84 1.04 -17.39
CA PHE A 430 -32.45 1.76 -18.61
C PHE A 430 -32.46 0.86 -19.84
N LEU A 431 -31.90 -0.35 -19.76
CA LEU A 431 -31.84 -1.30 -20.87
C LEU A 431 -33.21 -1.89 -21.22
N LYS A 432 -34.16 -1.98 -20.29
CA LYS A 432 -35.58 -2.31 -20.57
C LYS A 432 -36.25 -1.17 -21.34
N LYS A 433 -36.01 0.09 -20.94
CA LYS A 433 -36.55 1.29 -21.60
C LYS A 433 -35.97 1.49 -22.99
N TYR A 434 -34.70 1.15 -23.20
CA TYR A 434 -33.97 1.26 -24.47
C TYR A 434 -33.42 -0.10 -24.90
N PRO A 435 -34.30 -1.01 -25.44
CA PRO A 435 -33.90 -2.38 -25.76
C PRO A 435 -32.78 -2.50 -26.81
N HIS A 436 -32.61 -1.48 -27.63
CA HIS A 436 -31.58 -1.42 -28.68
C HIS A 436 -30.38 -0.57 -28.28
N ALA A 437 -30.24 -0.17 -26.99
CA ALA A 437 -29.07 0.56 -26.52
C ALA A 437 -27.81 -0.25 -26.75
N GLN A 438 -26.77 0.41 -27.28
CA GLN A 438 -25.44 -0.18 -27.46
C GLN A 438 -24.60 0.01 -26.22
N LEU A 439 -23.92 -1.05 -25.80
CA LEU A 439 -22.89 -1.00 -24.75
C LEU A 439 -21.54 -0.73 -25.41
N ILE A 440 -20.83 0.28 -24.94
CA ILE A 440 -19.54 0.68 -25.50
C ILE A 440 -18.47 0.65 -24.39
N ASP A 441 -17.43 -0.13 -24.60
CA ASP A 441 -16.22 -0.13 -23.77
C ASP A 441 -15.24 0.90 -24.35
N VAL A 442 -15.01 1.99 -23.62
CA VAL A 442 -14.11 3.07 -24.05
C VAL A 442 -12.68 2.91 -23.53
N ARG A 443 -12.36 1.75 -22.94
CA ARG A 443 -11.00 1.41 -22.59
C ARG A 443 -10.18 1.14 -23.83
N GLU A 444 -8.86 1.21 -23.68
CA GLU A 444 -7.92 0.88 -24.75
C GLU A 444 -8.11 -0.57 -25.22
N SER A 445 -7.78 -0.84 -26.47
CA SER A 445 -7.98 -2.16 -27.08
C SER A 445 -7.25 -3.27 -26.31
N PHE A 446 -6.06 -3.00 -25.77
CA PHE A 446 -5.35 -3.97 -24.94
C PHE A 446 -6.07 -4.28 -23.62
N GLU A 447 -6.73 -3.30 -22.98
CA GLU A 447 -7.54 -3.51 -21.76
C GLU A 447 -8.77 -4.36 -22.06
N HIS A 448 -9.45 -4.06 -23.19
CA HIS A 448 -10.61 -4.83 -23.64
C HIS A 448 -10.26 -6.31 -23.90
N HIS A 449 -9.17 -6.56 -24.61
CA HIS A 449 -8.71 -7.92 -24.89
C HIS A 449 -8.21 -8.63 -23.63
N ALA A 450 -7.53 -7.92 -22.72
CA ALA A 450 -7.07 -8.49 -21.45
C ALA A 450 -8.22 -8.98 -20.57
N SER A 451 -9.35 -8.25 -20.56
CA SER A 451 -10.56 -8.64 -19.84
C SER A 451 -11.47 -9.60 -20.59
N GLN A 452 -11.12 -9.99 -21.83
CA GLN A 452 -11.99 -10.75 -22.75
C GLN A 452 -13.33 -10.05 -23.06
N GLY A 453 -13.32 -8.73 -23.06
CA GLY A 453 -14.47 -7.87 -23.30
C GLY A 453 -15.37 -7.65 -22.08
N ILE A 454 -16.38 -6.84 -22.26
CA ILE A 454 -17.42 -6.58 -21.24
C ILE A 454 -18.71 -7.25 -21.69
N GLN A 455 -19.25 -8.12 -20.83
CA GLN A 455 -20.57 -8.71 -21.01
C GLN A 455 -21.50 -8.25 -19.88
N TYR A 456 -22.72 -7.82 -20.22
CA TYR A 456 -23.78 -7.51 -19.28
C TYR A 456 -25.06 -8.23 -19.70
N GLY A 457 -25.52 -9.20 -18.91
CA GLY A 457 -26.56 -10.14 -19.31
C GLY A 457 -26.14 -10.91 -20.57
N GLN A 458 -26.95 -10.84 -21.62
CA GLN A 458 -26.66 -11.45 -22.94
C GLN A 458 -26.00 -10.48 -23.92
N ARG A 459 -25.67 -9.25 -23.51
CA ARG A 459 -25.10 -8.21 -24.36
C ARG A 459 -23.61 -8.09 -24.18
N PHE A 460 -22.91 -7.91 -25.30
CA PHE A 460 -21.48 -7.59 -25.31
C PHE A 460 -21.26 -6.12 -25.61
N ALA A 461 -20.34 -5.47 -24.91
CA ALA A 461 -19.93 -4.13 -25.24
C ALA A 461 -18.99 -4.15 -26.46
N VAL A 462 -19.22 -3.21 -27.36
CA VAL A 462 -18.30 -2.96 -28.48
C VAL A 462 -17.14 -2.12 -27.96
N ASN A 463 -15.91 -2.52 -28.26
CA ASN A 463 -14.76 -1.70 -27.91
C ASN A 463 -14.62 -0.53 -28.88
N ARG A 464 -14.56 0.67 -28.34
CA ARG A 464 -14.23 1.92 -29.04
C ARG A 464 -13.35 2.76 -28.11
N PRO A 465 -12.03 2.63 -28.20
CA PRO A 465 -11.10 3.32 -27.31
C PRO A 465 -11.33 4.84 -27.29
N PHE A 466 -11.29 5.43 -26.11
CA PHE A 466 -11.48 6.88 -25.99
C PHE A 466 -10.39 7.66 -26.73
N SER A 467 -9.15 7.14 -26.78
CA SER A 467 -8.03 7.70 -27.53
C SER A 467 -8.24 7.73 -29.05
N GLU A 468 -9.14 6.88 -29.58
CA GLU A 468 -9.44 6.77 -31.02
C GLU A 468 -10.77 7.45 -31.41
N MET A 469 -11.47 8.09 -30.46
CA MET A 469 -12.72 8.78 -30.75
C MET A 469 -12.48 10.07 -31.53
N ASP A 470 -13.24 10.24 -32.60
CA ASP A 470 -13.26 11.41 -33.45
C ASP A 470 -14.68 11.74 -33.91
N GLU A 471 -14.84 12.72 -34.81
CA GLU A 471 -16.15 13.11 -35.35
C GLU A 471 -16.85 11.95 -36.10
N SER A 472 -16.07 11.04 -36.71
CA SER A 472 -16.60 9.86 -37.42
C SER A 472 -17.21 8.81 -36.46
N THR A 473 -16.84 8.87 -35.20
CA THR A 473 -17.40 7.98 -34.16
C THR A 473 -18.92 8.08 -34.08
N ARG A 474 -19.49 9.28 -34.31
CA ARG A 474 -20.93 9.50 -34.39
C ARG A 474 -21.58 8.70 -35.49
N GLU A 475 -20.98 8.66 -36.68
CA GLU A 475 -21.52 7.95 -37.85
C GLU A 475 -21.60 6.44 -37.62
N GLY A 476 -20.71 5.92 -36.79
CA GLY A 476 -20.70 4.52 -36.35
C GLY A 476 -21.74 4.16 -35.29
N ILE A 477 -22.42 5.15 -34.67
CA ILE A 477 -23.46 4.94 -33.64
C ILE A 477 -24.83 5.13 -34.28
N LYS A 478 -25.44 4.02 -34.74
CA LYS A 478 -26.75 4.01 -35.43
C LYS A 478 -27.94 3.67 -34.51
N VAL A 479 -27.75 3.80 -33.20
CA VAL A 479 -28.76 3.44 -32.20
C VAL A 479 -29.20 4.67 -31.40
N PRO A 480 -30.47 4.67 -30.89
CA PRO A 480 -31.03 5.84 -30.20
C PRO A 480 -30.41 6.09 -28.82
N ALA A 481 -29.78 5.08 -28.22
CA ALA A 481 -29.16 5.18 -26.88
C ALA A 481 -27.87 4.38 -26.82
N VAL A 482 -26.88 4.91 -26.04
CA VAL A 482 -25.61 4.24 -25.75
C VAL A 482 -25.28 4.30 -24.25
N VAL A 483 -24.61 3.25 -23.76
CA VAL A 483 -24.10 3.18 -22.41
C VAL A 483 -22.59 2.91 -22.47
N LEU A 484 -21.81 3.80 -21.87
CA LEU A 484 -20.36 3.81 -21.93
C LEU A 484 -19.75 3.27 -20.64
N PHE A 485 -18.73 2.43 -20.77
CA PHE A 485 -17.98 1.84 -19.66
C PHE A 485 -16.50 2.16 -19.78
N CYS A 486 -15.86 2.40 -18.64
CA CYS A 486 -14.43 2.33 -18.50
C CYS A 486 -14.09 1.74 -17.13
N ARG A 487 -12.81 1.75 -16.74
CA ARG A 487 -12.37 1.19 -15.45
C ARG A 487 -13.01 1.90 -14.25
N SER A 488 -12.91 3.25 -14.17
CA SER A 488 -13.27 4.06 -12.99
C SER A 488 -14.43 5.04 -13.20
N GLY A 489 -15.01 5.09 -14.40
CA GLY A 489 -16.04 6.09 -14.76
C GLY A 489 -15.48 7.38 -15.36
N SER A 490 -14.22 7.71 -15.21
CA SER A 490 -13.64 8.98 -15.66
C SER A 490 -13.57 9.10 -17.19
N ARG A 491 -12.95 8.13 -17.89
CA ARG A 491 -12.87 8.11 -19.37
C ARG A 491 -14.28 8.00 -20.00
N SER A 492 -15.15 7.18 -19.43
CA SER A 492 -16.52 7.03 -19.94
C SER A 492 -17.38 8.27 -19.77
N LEU A 493 -17.16 9.08 -18.72
CA LEU A 493 -17.81 10.38 -18.57
C LEU A 493 -17.33 11.36 -19.64
N LYS A 494 -16.03 11.50 -19.86
CA LYS A 494 -15.47 12.35 -20.92
C LYS A 494 -15.97 11.93 -22.30
N ALA A 495 -16.01 10.62 -22.58
CA ALA A 495 -16.54 10.08 -23.81
C ALA A 495 -18.05 10.38 -23.97
N ALA A 496 -18.84 10.32 -22.88
CA ALA A 496 -20.25 10.67 -22.90
C ALA A 496 -20.46 12.15 -23.23
N GLN A 497 -19.67 13.03 -22.60
CA GLN A 497 -19.69 14.47 -22.89
C GLN A 497 -19.33 14.74 -24.35
N TYR A 498 -18.30 14.09 -24.86
CA TYR A 498 -17.88 14.22 -26.25
C TYR A 498 -18.96 13.75 -27.23
N LEU A 499 -19.54 12.56 -27.05
CA LEU A 499 -20.63 12.07 -27.90
C LEU A 499 -21.89 12.95 -27.82
N GLN A 500 -22.18 13.51 -26.65
CA GLN A 500 -23.26 14.47 -26.48
C GLN A 500 -23.02 15.75 -27.29
N SER A 501 -21.76 16.27 -27.30
CA SER A 501 -21.40 17.45 -28.08
C SER A 501 -21.52 17.21 -29.59
N LEU A 502 -21.31 15.98 -30.05
CA LEU A 502 -21.52 15.57 -31.44
C LEU A 502 -23.02 15.39 -31.79
N GLY A 503 -23.93 15.58 -30.83
CA GLY A 503 -25.38 15.42 -31.05
C GLY A 503 -25.81 13.97 -31.15
N CYS A 504 -25.10 13.02 -30.54
CA CYS A 504 -25.57 11.67 -30.35
C CYS A 504 -26.84 11.68 -29.47
N GLY A 505 -27.78 10.75 -29.69
CA GLY A 505 -29.05 10.69 -28.99
C GLY A 505 -28.92 10.59 -27.46
N ILE A 506 -29.43 9.51 -26.87
CA ILE A 506 -29.36 9.31 -25.41
C ILE A 506 -28.00 8.68 -25.07
N VAL A 507 -27.13 9.45 -24.45
CA VAL A 507 -25.80 9.00 -24.00
C VAL A 507 -25.81 8.89 -22.50
N ARG A 508 -25.30 7.78 -21.97
CA ARG A 508 -25.07 7.54 -20.54
C ARG A 508 -23.71 6.91 -20.33
N HIS A 509 -23.10 7.20 -19.18
CA HIS A 509 -21.95 6.44 -18.69
C HIS A 509 -22.26 5.85 -17.32
N VAL A 510 -21.63 4.73 -16.97
CA VAL A 510 -21.87 4.08 -15.69
C VAL A 510 -20.95 4.67 -14.62
N HIS A 511 -21.55 5.15 -13.53
CA HIS A 511 -20.83 5.72 -12.39
C HIS A 511 -19.83 4.72 -11.79
N GLY A 512 -18.62 5.19 -11.49
CA GLY A 512 -17.55 4.34 -10.93
C GLY A 512 -17.01 3.29 -11.89
N GLY A 513 -17.55 3.19 -13.12
CA GLY A 513 -17.10 2.25 -14.14
C GLY A 513 -17.12 0.79 -13.68
N LEU A 514 -16.29 -0.04 -14.29
CA LEU A 514 -16.22 -1.48 -13.98
C LEU A 514 -15.73 -1.77 -12.54
N ALA A 515 -15.00 -0.84 -11.92
CA ALA A 515 -14.51 -0.99 -10.55
C ALA A 515 -15.64 -1.04 -9.50
N MET A 516 -16.82 -0.47 -9.83
CA MET A 516 -18.00 -0.47 -8.96
C MET A 516 -19.07 -1.48 -9.40
N ARG A 517 -18.74 -2.36 -10.34
CA ARG A 517 -19.66 -3.41 -10.80
C ARG A 517 -19.98 -4.35 -9.63
N PRO A 518 -21.30 -4.58 -9.29
CA PRO A 518 -21.72 -5.47 -8.20
C PRO A 518 -21.37 -6.94 -8.43
#